data_869efaebe087de9f5a07f11548bad2f1
#
_entry.id   869efaebe087de9f5a07f11548bad2f1
#
_cell.length_a   1.000
_cell.length_b   1.000
_cell.length_c   1.000
_cell.angle_alpha   90.00
_cell.angle_beta   90.00
_cell.angle_gamma   90.00
#
_symmetry.space_group_name_H-M   'P 1'
#
loop_
_entity.id
_entity.type
_entity.pdbx_description
1 polymer ?
#
loop_
_entity_poly.entity_id
_entity_poly.type
_entity_poly.pdbx_seq_one_letter_code
_entity_poly.pdbx_strand_id
1 'polypeptide(L)'
;MYIFDKQSIIFHVIRICTCVHEAGENKIPAYKQIHETESSRKERNSNLELYRIIVMLLIVAHHYVVNSGLMSVMKEEPLHIQSIFLYLFGMWGKTGINCFVMITGYFMCKSHISLRKFMKLLFEIYFYNLIITGTFLLTGYCSPSFSTVFYALVPIQSFGVNFVACFVVFYLLIPFLNLLIQTMNSKLHLRLILLCLLVYSVIGTIPKITLGVNYVSWFVVLYFIASYIRLYRFPIKISNRNWGWLTLLSILISMASVVFMAWLSTVFVNKNIPVFWFVADSNHIMALVTALCSFMFFKDLNIRYSKVINLIGASTFGVLLIHANSDIMRQWL
;
A
#
# COMPACT_ATOMS: atom_id res chain seq x y z
N MET A 1 23.40 31.39 -9.16
CA MET A 1 22.92 30.58 -8.03
C MET A 1 21.41 30.85 -7.94
N TYR A 2 20.59 30.08 -8.70
CA TYR A 2 19.14 30.25 -8.74
C TYR A 2 18.53 29.52 -7.56
N ILE A 3 18.02 30.25 -6.59
CA ILE A 3 17.13 29.73 -5.55
C ILE A 3 15.79 29.45 -6.21
N PHE A 4 15.56 28.19 -6.59
CA PHE A 4 14.23 27.75 -7.01
C PHE A 4 13.29 27.84 -5.81
N ASP A 5 12.34 28.74 -5.88
CA ASP A 5 11.28 28.90 -4.88
C ASP A 5 10.44 27.62 -4.83
N LYS A 6 10.64 26.84 -3.76
CA LYS A 6 9.96 25.55 -3.54
C LYS A 6 8.43 25.67 -3.52
N GLN A 7 7.89 26.84 -3.17
CA GLN A 7 6.45 27.10 -3.20
C GLN A 7 5.94 27.20 -4.64
N SER A 8 6.73 27.76 -5.56
CA SER A 8 6.37 27.87 -6.96
C SER A 8 6.22 26.51 -7.64
N ILE A 9 7.08 25.53 -7.29
CA ILE A 9 7.00 24.18 -7.88
C ILE A 9 5.71 23.45 -7.45
N ILE A 10 5.35 23.51 -6.17
CA ILE A 10 4.13 22.89 -5.64
C ILE A 10 2.90 23.54 -6.29
N PHE A 11 2.85 24.86 -6.40
CA PHE A 11 1.77 25.58 -7.07
C PHE A 11 1.69 25.23 -8.57
N HIS A 12 2.83 25.06 -9.26
CA HIS A 12 2.85 24.67 -10.67
C HIS A 12 2.37 23.23 -10.88
N VAL A 13 2.79 22.27 -10.06
CA VAL A 13 2.32 20.87 -10.11
C VAL A 13 0.83 20.80 -9.85
N ILE A 14 0.32 21.54 -8.86
CA ILE A 14 -1.10 21.60 -8.54
C ILE A 14 -1.91 22.24 -9.69
N ARG A 15 -1.38 23.33 -10.28
CA ARG A 15 -2.01 24.00 -11.42
C ARG A 15 -2.03 23.10 -12.67
N ILE A 16 -0.98 22.31 -12.90
CA ILE A 16 -0.97 21.31 -13.97
C ILE A 16 -2.04 20.24 -13.71
N CYS A 17 -2.17 19.73 -12.48
CA CYS A 17 -3.22 18.78 -12.14
C CYS A 17 -4.65 19.34 -12.34
N THR A 18 -4.88 20.60 -12.04
CA THR A 18 -6.18 21.26 -12.28
C THR A 18 -6.43 21.55 -13.76
N CYS A 19 -5.43 22.02 -14.52
CA CYS A 19 -5.54 22.23 -15.97
C CYS A 19 -5.77 20.94 -16.76
N VAL A 20 -5.15 19.81 -16.34
CA VAL A 20 -5.40 18.50 -16.93
C VAL A 20 -6.84 18.04 -16.66
N HIS A 21 -7.39 18.38 -15.50
CA HIS A 21 -8.79 18.14 -15.17
C HIS A 21 -9.75 18.92 -16.09
N GLU A 22 -9.53 20.21 -16.28
CA GLU A 22 -10.35 21.08 -17.14
C GLU A 22 -10.27 20.68 -18.63
N ALA A 23 -9.11 20.21 -19.10
CA ALA A 23 -8.92 19.70 -20.46
C ALA A 23 -9.66 18.37 -20.69
N GLY A 24 -9.84 17.54 -19.65
CA GLY A 24 -10.62 16.30 -19.69
C GLY A 24 -12.13 16.54 -19.77
N GLU A 25 -12.64 17.57 -19.07
CA GLU A 25 -14.07 17.89 -19.04
C GLU A 25 -14.61 18.36 -20.38
N ASN A 26 -13.80 19.05 -21.18
CA ASN A 26 -14.22 19.65 -22.46
C ASN A 26 -14.29 18.66 -23.65
N LYS A 27 -13.89 17.41 -23.49
CA LYS A 27 -13.78 16.46 -24.61
C LYS A 27 -14.71 15.25 -24.61
N ILE A 28 -15.51 15.01 -23.56
CA ILE A 28 -16.32 13.77 -23.47
C ILE A 28 -17.75 14.05 -23.00
N PRO A 29 -18.76 14.00 -23.91
CA PRO A 29 -20.18 14.18 -23.56
C PRO A 29 -20.74 13.10 -22.59
N ALA A 30 -20.20 11.88 -22.61
CA ALA A 30 -20.60 10.77 -21.73
C ALA A 30 -20.20 10.98 -20.25
N TYR A 31 -19.25 11.86 -19.97
CA TYR A 31 -18.78 12.15 -18.61
C TYR A 31 -19.81 12.94 -17.76
N LYS A 32 -20.60 13.77 -18.38
CA LYS A 32 -21.61 14.61 -17.70
C LYS A 32 -22.79 13.81 -17.14
N GLN A 33 -23.20 12.72 -17.80
CA GLN A 33 -24.35 11.90 -17.36
C GLN A 33 -24.06 11.02 -16.14
N ILE A 34 -22.79 10.74 -15.82
CA ILE A 34 -22.42 9.91 -14.66
C ILE A 34 -22.38 10.74 -13.37
N HIS A 35 -22.26 12.06 -13.46
CA HIS A 35 -22.02 12.93 -12.29
C HIS A 35 -23.27 13.55 -11.65
N GLU A 36 -24.39 13.63 -12.36
CA GLU A 36 -25.59 14.31 -11.83
C GLU A 36 -26.40 13.50 -10.79
N THR A 37 -26.08 12.20 -10.59
CA THR A 37 -26.80 11.33 -9.67
C THR A 37 -26.10 11.02 -8.34
N GLU A 38 -24.91 11.56 -8.05
CA GLU A 38 -24.10 11.18 -6.88
C GLU A 38 -23.96 12.25 -5.77
N SER A 39 -24.92 13.14 -5.59
CA SER A 39 -24.91 14.14 -4.49
C SER A 39 -25.36 13.58 -3.12
N SER A 40 -25.74 12.32 -3.00
CA SER A 40 -25.98 11.70 -1.70
C SER A 40 -24.65 11.28 -1.06
N ARG A 41 -24.44 11.62 0.20
CA ARG A 41 -23.29 11.22 1.04
C ARG A 41 -23.14 9.70 0.97
N LYS A 42 -22.26 9.22 0.09
CA LYS A 42 -22.08 7.80 -0.19
C LYS A 42 -21.64 7.09 1.10
N GLU A 43 -22.49 6.23 1.62
CA GLU A 43 -22.14 5.44 2.81
C GLU A 43 -20.90 4.60 2.53
N ARG A 44 -19.98 4.55 3.50
CA ARG A 44 -18.78 3.73 3.41
C ARG A 44 -19.14 2.25 3.42
N ASN A 45 -18.48 1.46 2.62
CA ASN A 45 -18.66 0.02 2.58
C ASN A 45 -17.97 -0.65 3.77
N SER A 46 -18.72 -1.07 4.77
CA SER A 46 -18.18 -1.66 6.00
C SER A 46 -17.31 -2.91 5.76
N ASN A 47 -17.54 -3.66 4.68
CA ASN A 47 -16.72 -4.79 4.27
C ASN A 47 -15.27 -4.37 3.93
N LEU A 48 -15.09 -3.31 3.14
CA LEU A 48 -13.75 -2.81 2.79
C LEU A 48 -13.10 -2.03 3.94
N GLU A 49 -13.89 -1.40 4.81
CA GLU A 49 -13.34 -0.78 6.03
C GLU A 49 -12.89 -1.85 7.04
N LEU A 50 -13.64 -2.95 7.20
CA LEU A 50 -13.17 -4.10 7.99
C LEU A 50 -11.88 -4.68 7.43
N TYR A 51 -11.81 -4.83 6.10
CA TYR A 51 -10.60 -5.31 5.44
C TYR A 51 -9.39 -4.40 5.71
N ARG A 52 -9.57 -3.07 5.69
CA ARG A 52 -8.52 -2.11 6.06
C ARG A 52 -8.02 -2.31 7.49
N ILE A 53 -8.94 -2.56 8.44
CA ILE A 53 -8.57 -2.80 9.84
C ILE A 53 -7.71 -4.06 9.95
N ILE A 54 -8.15 -5.17 9.35
CA ILE A 54 -7.39 -6.43 9.36
C ILE A 54 -6.00 -6.23 8.74
N VAL A 55 -5.95 -5.59 7.57
CA VAL A 55 -4.70 -5.31 6.86
C VAL A 55 -3.76 -4.45 7.71
N MET A 56 -4.28 -3.43 8.41
CA MET A 56 -3.46 -2.59 9.27
C MET A 56 -2.89 -3.37 10.46
N LEU A 57 -3.67 -4.25 11.09
CA LEU A 57 -3.17 -5.12 12.15
C LEU A 57 -2.05 -6.04 11.66
N LEU A 58 -2.14 -6.57 10.43
CA LEU A 58 -1.08 -7.37 9.81
C LEU A 58 0.19 -6.55 9.54
N ILE A 59 0.05 -5.27 9.15
CA ILE A 59 1.19 -4.36 8.97
C ILE A 59 1.85 -4.04 10.30
N VAL A 60 1.09 -3.81 11.37
CA VAL A 60 1.62 -3.60 12.73
C VAL A 60 2.39 -4.83 13.20
N ALA A 61 1.80 -6.03 13.05
CA ALA A 61 2.46 -7.30 13.39
C ALA A 61 3.79 -7.49 12.65
N HIS A 62 3.82 -7.15 11.36
CA HIS A 62 5.05 -7.17 10.56
C HIS A 62 6.12 -6.22 11.12
N HIS A 63 5.76 -4.97 11.37
CA HIS A 63 6.71 -3.97 11.87
C HIS A 63 7.24 -4.35 13.25
N TYR A 64 6.39 -4.91 14.12
CA TYR A 64 6.84 -5.45 15.40
C TYR A 64 7.94 -6.49 15.21
N VAL A 65 7.73 -7.50 14.37
CA VAL A 65 8.72 -8.58 14.17
C VAL A 65 10.02 -8.07 13.54
N VAL A 66 9.93 -7.18 12.53
CA VAL A 66 11.13 -6.77 11.78
C VAL A 66 11.93 -5.65 12.45
N ASN A 67 11.32 -4.85 13.34
CA ASN A 67 11.98 -3.71 13.96
C ASN A 67 12.42 -3.93 15.42
N SER A 68 11.88 -4.96 16.11
CA SER A 68 12.17 -5.24 17.53
C SER A 68 13.47 -6.00 17.81
N GLY A 69 14.32 -6.21 16.79
CA GLY A 69 15.54 -7.00 16.94
C GLY A 69 15.34 -8.51 16.92
N LEU A 70 14.09 -8.99 16.91
CA LEU A 70 13.76 -10.43 16.90
C LEU A 70 14.33 -11.18 15.68
N MET A 71 14.54 -10.48 14.56
CA MET A 71 15.08 -11.06 13.33
C MET A 71 16.46 -11.69 13.50
N SER A 72 17.31 -11.17 14.39
CA SER A 72 18.63 -11.74 14.69
C SER A 72 18.47 -13.10 15.40
N VAL A 73 17.69 -13.14 16.47
CA VAL A 73 17.40 -14.35 17.24
C VAL A 73 16.73 -15.44 16.38
N MET A 74 15.75 -15.05 15.56
CA MET A 74 15.06 -15.97 14.65
C MET A 74 16.01 -16.60 13.61
N LYS A 75 17.07 -15.89 13.20
CA LYS A 75 18.06 -16.39 12.24
C LYS A 75 19.03 -17.39 12.87
N GLU A 76 19.31 -17.31 14.17
CA GLU A 76 20.16 -18.25 14.88
C GLU A 76 19.52 -19.64 14.95
N GLU A 77 18.22 -19.70 15.22
CA GLU A 77 17.44 -20.94 15.29
C GLU A 77 16.18 -20.88 14.41
N PRO A 78 16.29 -20.96 13.08
CA PRO A 78 15.17 -20.71 12.16
C PRO A 78 14.00 -21.69 12.29
N LEU A 79 14.26 -22.92 12.73
CA LEU A 79 13.24 -23.97 12.88
C LEU A 79 12.71 -24.10 14.31
N HIS A 80 13.20 -23.29 15.25
CA HIS A 80 12.61 -23.28 16.58
C HIS A 80 11.15 -22.82 16.51
N ILE A 81 10.27 -23.40 17.31
CA ILE A 81 8.82 -23.17 17.24
C ILE A 81 8.46 -21.69 17.41
N GLN A 82 9.19 -20.97 18.25
CA GLN A 82 9.01 -19.52 18.46
C GLN A 82 9.43 -18.73 17.22
N SER A 83 10.53 -19.11 16.57
CA SER A 83 10.99 -18.48 15.32
C SER A 83 9.98 -18.69 14.19
N ILE A 84 9.48 -19.93 14.04
CA ILE A 84 8.43 -20.24 13.04
C ILE A 84 7.18 -19.41 13.33
N PHE A 85 6.71 -19.34 14.59
CA PHE A 85 5.57 -18.52 14.95
C PHE A 85 5.78 -17.04 14.56
N LEU A 86 6.94 -16.46 14.91
CA LEU A 86 7.26 -15.07 14.59
C LEU A 86 7.38 -14.84 13.07
N TYR A 87 7.97 -15.77 12.33
CA TYR A 87 8.00 -15.68 10.87
C TYR A 87 6.57 -15.66 10.29
N LEU A 88 5.70 -16.56 10.72
CA LEU A 88 4.31 -16.62 10.23
C LEU A 88 3.48 -15.42 10.69
N PHE A 89 3.75 -14.87 11.87
CA PHE A 89 3.09 -13.69 12.39
C PHE A 89 3.52 -12.41 11.63
N GLY A 90 4.82 -12.28 11.33
CA GLY A 90 5.41 -11.09 10.73
C GLY A 90 5.43 -11.05 9.20
N MET A 91 5.08 -12.13 8.49
CA MET A 91 5.25 -12.21 7.03
C MET A 91 4.31 -11.33 6.19
N TRP A 92 3.28 -10.73 6.78
CA TRP A 92 2.14 -10.15 6.05
C TRP A 92 2.29 -8.67 5.66
N GLY A 93 3.36 -8.00 6.06
CA GLY A 93 3.50 -6.55 5.86
C GLY A 93 3.43 -6.12 4.39
N LYS A 94 4.12 -6.82 3.51
CA LYS A 94 4.15 -6.52 2.07
C LYS A 94 2.83 -6.87 1.37
N THR A 95 2.19 -7.96 1.77
CA THR A 95 0.82 -8.30 1.37
C THR A 95 -0.14 -7.18 1.82
N GLY A 96 0.01 -6.68 3.05
CA GLY A 96 -0.80 -5.58 3.59
C GLY A 96 -0.67 -4.30 2.77
N ILE A 97 0.54 -3.93 2.34
CA ILE A 97 0.76 -2.80 1.43
C ILE A 97 -0.07 -2.95 0.15
N ASN A 98 -0.02 -4.12 -0.49
CA ASN A 98 -0.79 -4.40 -1.70
C ASN A 98 -2.29 -4.21 -1.47
N CYS A 99 -2.82 -4.79 -0.39
CA CYS A 99 -4.22 -4.66 -0.02
C CYS A 99 -4.63 -3.19 0.16
N PHE A 100 -3.82 -2.41 0.87
CA PHE A 100 -4.11 -1.01 1.18
C PHE A 100 -4.14 -0.15 -0.09
N VAL A 101 -3.19 -0.37 -0.99
CA VAL A 101 -3.13 0.35 -2.27
C VAL A 101 -4.24 -0.09 -3.21
N MET A 102 -4.60 -1.38 -3.25
CA MET A 102 -5.74 -1.86 -4.06
C MET A 102 -7.08 -1.29 -3.59
N ILE A 103 -7.32 -1.19 -2.28
CA ILE A 103 -8.53 -0.51 -1.75
C ILE A 103 -8.54 0.95 -2.21
N THR A 104 -7.41 1.64 -2.12
CA THR A 104 -7.29 3.03 -2.57
C THR A 104 -7.57 3.15 -4.06
N GLY A 105 -6.92 2.37 -4.91
CA GLY A 105 -7.11 2.37 -6.37
C GLY A 105 -8.55 2.07 -6.78
N TYR A 106 -9.20 1.13 -6.09
CA TYR A 106 -10.59 0.75 -6.35
C TYR A 106 -11.58 1.93 -6.18
N PHE A 107 -11.35 2.79 -5.19
CA PHE A 107 -12.19 3.97 -4.99
C PHE A 107 -11.73 5.18 -5.81
N MET A 108 -10.43 5.39 -5.93
CA MET A 108 -9.88 6.60 -6.54
C MET A 108 -10.00 6.63 -8.07
N CYS A 109 -10.15 5.48 -8.74
CA CYS A 109 -10.36 5.43 -10.19
C CYS A 109 -11.68 6.04 -10.67
N LYS A 110 -12.62 6.25 -9.76
CA LYS A 110 -13.89 6.96 -9.99
C LYS A 110 -14.02 8.25 -9.17
N SER A 111 -12.95 8.72 -8.56
CA SER A 111 -12.95 9.88 -7.68
C SER A 111 -12.06 10.98 -8.24
N HIS A 112 -12.46 12.24 -8.00
CA HIS A 112 -11.62 13.39 -8.32
C HIS A 112 -10.74 13.75 -7.14
N ILE A 113 -9.45 13.97 -7.42
CA ILE A 113 -8.52 14.55 -6.47
C ILE A 113 -8.68 16.05 -6.54
N SER A 114 -9.14 16.65 -5.43
CA SER A 114 -9.12 18.09 -5.25
C SER A 114 -7.92 18.50 -4.40
N LEU A 115 -7.47 19.75 -4.58
CA LEU A 115 -6.42 20.34 -3.74
C LEU A 115 -6.74 20.19 -2.25
N ARG A 116 -8.02 20.38 -1.87
CA ARG A 116 -8.46 20.21 -0.48
C ARG A 116 -8.22 18.80 0.07
N LYS A 117 -8.46 17.76 -0.72
CA LYS A 117 -8.20 16.36 -0.32
C LYS A 117 -6.71 16.08 -0.18
N PHE A 118 -5.91 16.61 -1.10
CA PHE A 118 -4.46 16.49 -1.05
C PHE A 118 -3.86 17.23 0.16
N MET A 119 -4.28 18.47 0.40
CA MET A 119 -3.85 19.22 1.58
C MET A 119 -4.24 18.52 2.88
N LYS A 120 -5.44 17.90 2.94
CA LYS A 120 -5.85 17.12 4.11
C LYS A 120 -4.90 15.94 4.36
N LEU A 121 -4.49 15.22 3.31
CA LEU A 121 -3.50 14.14 3.42
C LEU A 121 -2.16 14.65 3.95
N LEU A 122 -1.65 15.77 3.40
CA LEU A 122 -0.40 16.38 3.86
C LEU A 122 -0.49 16.84 5.32
N PHE A 123 -1.57 17.54 5.70
CA PHE A 123 -1.78 17.97 7.08
C PHE A 123 -1.86 16.80 8.06
N GLU A 124 -2.47 15.69 7.68
CA GLU A 124 -2.50 14.49 8.51
C GLU A 124 -1.09 13.93 8.72
N ILE A 125 -0.26 13.85 7.68
CA ILE A 125 1.14 13.41 7.78
C ILE A 125 1.95 14.34 8.67
N TYR A 126 1.84 15.65 8.47
CA TYR A 126 2.54 16.66 9.29
C TYR A 126 2.09 16.62 10.75
N PHE A 127 0.81 16.53 10.99
CA PHE A 127 0.24 16.50 12.34
C PHE A 127 0.83 15.36 13.17
N TYR A 128 0.78 14.12 12.67
CA TYR A 128 1.34 12.99 13.39
C TYR A 128 2.86 13.09 13.55
N ASN A 129 3.57 13.52 12.53
CA ASN A 129 5.02 13.64 12.60
C ASN A 129 5.48 14.69 13.63
N LEU A 130 4.83 15.85 13.66
CA LEU A 130 5.15 16.93 14.61
C LEU A 130 4.78 16.54 16.05
N ILE A 131 3.62 15.94 16.28
CA ILE A 131 3.21 15.51 17.63
C ILE A 131 4.15 14.43 18.17
N ILE A 132 4.47 13.41 17.36
CA ILE A 132 5.34 12.32 17.79
C ILE A 132 6.75 12.84 18.08
N THR A 133 7.33 13.60 17.15
CA THR A 133 8.67 14.17 17.35
C THR A 133 8.68 15.13 18.54
N GLY A 134 7.67 15.97 18.70
CA GLY A 134 7.54 16.88 19.82
C GLY A 134 7.45 16.13 21.16
N THR A 135 6.66 15.06 21.23
CA THR A 135 6.54 14.22 22.43
C THR A 135 7.89 13.58 22.79
N PHE A 136 8.63 13.06 21.82
CA PHE A 136 9.93 12.43 22.05
C PHE A 136 11.02 13.44 22.47
N LEU A 137 10.98 14.67 21.96
CA LEU A 137 11.86 15.73 22.41
C LEU A 137 11.53 16.17 23.84
N LEU A 138 10.24 16.31 24.20
CA LEU A 138 9.81 16.72 25.52
C LEU A 138 10.07 15.67 26.61
N THR A 139 9.98 14.39 26.24
CA THR A 139 10.25 13.27 27.16
C THR A 139 11.74 12.91 27.26
N GLY A 140 12.60 13.57 26.48
CA GLY A 140 14.03 13.28 26.45
C GLY A 140 14.39 11.95 25.76
N TYR A 141 13.41 11.29 25.12
CA TYR A 141 13.66 10.05 24.36
C TYR A 141 14.54 10.29 23.13
N CYS A 142 14.46 11.48 22.55
CA CYS A 142 15.26 11.92 21.43
C CYS A 142 16.00 13.22 21.80
N SER A 143 17.31 13.29 21.48
CA SER A 143 18.06 14.51 21.67
C SER A 143 17.69 15.57 20.63
N PRO A 144 17.57 16.86 21.02
CA PRO A 144 17.36 17.94 20.08
C PRO A 144 18.61 18.10 19.19
N SER A 145 18.46 17.81 17.90
CA SER A 145 19.50 18.01 16.89
C SER A 145 18.90 18.70 15.67
N PHE A 146 19.75 19.35 14.88
CA PHE A 146 19.32 19.93 13.59
C PHE A 146 18.63 18.87 12.71
N SER A 147 19.16 17.65 12.68
CA SER A 147 18.60 16.52 11.95
C SER A 147 17.19 16.18 12.44
N THR A 148 16.98 16.06 13.75
CA THR A 148 15.67 15.76 14.34
C THR A 148 14.61 16.80 13.97
N VAL A 149 14.97 18.10 14.08
CA VAL A 149 14.07 19.21 13.73
C VAL A 149 13.82 19.24 12.22
N PHE A 150 14.85 19.03 11.40
CA PHE A 150 14.68 18.98 9.95
C PHE A 150 13.74 17.85 9.52
N TYR A 151 13.90 16.65 10.09
CA TYR A 151 13.03 15.51 9.80
C TYR A 151 11.60 15.69 10.34
N ALA A 152 11.43 16.44 11.40
CA ALA A 152 10.09 16.82 11.85
C ALA A 152 9.38 17.75 10.86
N LEU A 153 10.12 18.71 10.28
CA LEU A 153 9.59 19.70 9.34
C LEU A 153 9.47 19.17 7.89
N VAL A 154 10.23 18.14 7.52
CA VAL A 154 10.21 17.53 6.18
C VAL A 154 9.92 16.02 6.30
N PRO A 155 8.68 15.62 6.67
CA PRO A 155 8.33 14.22 6.92
C PRO A 155 8.25 13.37 5.66
N ILE A 156 8.32 13.98 4.47
CA ILE A 156 8.26 13.30 3.18
C ILE A 156 9.69 13.16 2.65
N GLN A 157 10.32 12.05 3.00
CA GLN A 157 11.70 11.76 2.64
C GLN A 157 11.85 10.36 2.10
N SER A 158 13.02 10.04 1.56
CA SER A 158 13.35 8.70 1.06
C SER A 158 12.35 8.20 0.01
N PHE A 159 12.11 9.03 -1.01
CA PHE A 159 11.31 8.65 -2.16
C PHE A 159 11.84 7.34 -2.77
N GLY A 160 10.94 6.38 -2.98
CA GLY A 160 11.27 5.05 -3.50
C GLY A 160 11.30 3.95 -2.41
N VAL A 161 11.57 4.27 -1.16
CA VAL A 161 11.70 3.31 -0.04
C VAL A 161 10.64 3.54 1.03
N ASN A 162 10.37 4.79 1.41
CA ASN A 162 9.37 5.10 2.43
C ASN A 162 7.96 5.02 1.83
N PHE A 163 7.09 4.23 2.46
CA PHE A 163 5.70 4.04 2.00
C PHE A 163 4.93 5.36 1.90
N VAL A 164 4.99 6.21 2.92
CA VAL A 164 4.21 7.46 2.98
C VAL A 164 4.65 8.43 1.89
N ALA A 165 5.96 8.60 1.68
CA ALA A 165 6.50 9.44 0.62
C ALA A 165 6.08 8.95 -0.77
N CYS A 166 6.19 7.64 -1.00
CA CYS A 166 5.77 7.01 -2.26
C CYS A 166 4.25 7.11 -2.47
N PHE A 167 3.47 7.00 -1.40
CA PHE A 167 2.02 7.14 -1.46
C PHE A 167 1.59 8.56 -1.81
N VAL A 168 2.27 9.59 -1.30
CA VAL A 168 2.00 11.00 -1.68
C VAL A 168 2.29 11.23 -3.17
N VAL A 169 3.44 10.73 -3.68
CA VAL A 169 3.75 10.83 -5.12
C VAL A 169 2.73 10.07 -5.95
N PHE A 170 2.42 8.84 -5.57
CA PHE A 170 1.38 8.04 -6.23
C PHE A 170 0.02 8.76 -6.23
N TYR A 171 -0.37 9.39 -5.13
CA TYR A 171 -1.61 10.13 -5.01
C TYR A 171 -1.68 11.28 -6.03
N LEU A 172 -0.57 12.00 -6.25
CA LEU A 172 -0.46 13.05 -7.27
C LEU A 172 -0.52 12.51 -8.71
N LEU A 173 -0.12 11.26 -8.94
CA LEU A 173 -0.21 10.61 -10.25
C LEU A 173 -1.63 10.15 -10.61
N ILE A 174 -2.52 9.97 -9.63
CA ILE A 174 -3.87 9.41 -9.88
C ILE A 174 -4.68 10.16 -10.94
N PRO A 175 -4.70 11.51 -11.02
CA PRO A 175 -5.42 12.21 -12.09
C PRO A 175 -4.96 11.80 -13.49
N PHE A 176 -3.64 11.66 -13.69
CA PHE A 176 -3.05 11.24 -14.96
C PHE A 176 -3.34 9.77 -15.25
N LEU A 177 -3.28 8.91 -14.24
CA LEU A 177 -3.66 7.51 -14.35
C LEU A 177 -5.14 7.36 -14.70
N ASN A 178 -6.02 8.21 -14.14
CA ASN A 178 -7.43 8.23 -14.50
C ASN A 178 -7.67 8.58 -15.96
N LEU A 179 -6.95 9.55 -16.50
CA LEU A 179 -6.99 9.85 -17.94
C LEU A 179 -6.54 8.65 -18.77
N LEU A 180 -5.43 8.04 -18.39
CA LEU A 180 -4.88 6.89 -19.10
C LEU A 180 -5.86 5.70 -19.11
N ILE A 181 -6.46 5.34 -17.99
CA ILE A 181 -7.41 4.21 -17.94
C ILE A 181 -8.70 4.50 -18.71
N GLN A 182 -9.12 5.76 -18.83
CA GLN A 182 -10.29 6.17 -19.62
C GLN A 182 -10.08 6.07 -21.12
N THR A 183 -8.84 6.20 -21.59
CA THR A 183 -8.49 6.04 -23.03
C THR A 183 -8.33 4.58 -23.44
N MET A 184 -8.16 3.66 -22.49
CA MET A 184 -7.98 2.23 -22.75
C MET A 184 -9.31 1.49 -22.77
N ASN A 185 -9.48 0.58 -23.73
CA ASN A 185 -10.54 -0.44 -23.65
C ASN A 185 -10.12 -1.59 -22.71
N SER A 186 -11.08 -2.43 -22.31
CA SER A 186 -10.84 -3.53 -21.34
C SER A 186 -9.73 -4.49 -21.80
N LYS A 187 -9.61 -4.76 -23.10
CA LYS A 187 -8.58 -5.67 -23.63
C LYS A 187 -7.18 -5.08 -23.51
N LEU A 188 -7.01 -3.80 -23.86
CA LEU A 188 -5.72 -3.09 -23.75
C LEU A 188 -5.32 -2.95 -22.29
N HIS A 189 -6.25 -2.57 -21.42
CA HIS A 189 -6.01 -2.44 -19.99
C HIS A 189 -5.56 -3.79 -19.36
N LEU A 190 -6.24 -4.90 -19.71
CA LEU A 190 -5.84 -6.24 -19.25
C LEU A 190 -4.44 -6.64 -19.78
N ARG A 191 -4.13 -6.36 -21.04
CA ARG A 191 -2.79 -6.64 -21.60
C ARG A 191 -1.70 -5.87 -20.87
N LEU A 192 -1.95 -4.59 -20.54
CA LEU A 192 -1.04 -3.78 -19.74
C LEU A 192 -0.80 -4.40 -18.35
N ILE A 193 -1.88 -4.81 -17.65
CA ILE A 193 -1.76 -5.50 -16.37
C ILE A 193 -0.93 -6.76 -16.49
N LEU A 194 -1.22 -7.62 -17.47
CA LEU A 194 -0.49 -8.88 -17.67
C LEU A 194 1.00 -8.64 -17.96
N LEU A 195 1.33 -7.64 -18.77
CA LEU A 195 2.72 -7.24 -19.03
C LEU A 195 3.40 -6.76 -17.73
N CYS A 196 2.76 -5.87 -16.98
CA CYS A 196 3.29 -5.40 -15.70
C CYS A 196 3.47 -6.55 -14.70
N LEU A 197 2.53 -7.48 -14.61
CA LEU A 197 2.63 -8.64 -13.72
C LEU A 197 3.77 -9.58 -14.15
N LEU A 198 3.93 -9.81 -15.44
CA LEU A 198 5.05 -10.60 -15.95
C LEU A 198 6.40 -9.98 -15.55
N VAL A 199 6.57 -8.68 -15.79
CA VAL A 199 7.85 -7.98 -15.52
C VAL A 199 8.07 -7.82 -14.01
N TYR A 200 7.12 -7.19 -13.29
CA TYR A 200 7.32 -6.82 -11.89
C TYR A 200 7.17 -7.99 -10.92
N SER A 201 6.22 -8.90 -11.16
CA SER A 201 5.92 -9.95 -10.20
C SER A 201 6.56 -11.29 -10.57
N VAL A 202 6.34 -11.79 -11.78
CA VAL A 202 6.90 -13.10 -12.17
C VAL A 202 8.43 -13.02 -12.25
N ILE A 203 8.96 -12.13 -13.09
CA ILE A 203 10.41 -11.97 -13.25
C ILE A 203 11.05 -11.45 -11.95
N GLY A 204 10.40 -10.50 -11.27
CA GLY A 204 10.88 -9.95 -9.98
C GLY A 204 10.94 -10.95 -8.83
N THR A 205 10.19 -12.07 -8.91
CA THR A 205 10.27 -13.15 -7.91
C THR A 205 11.41 -14.14 -8.21
N ILE A 206 11.96 -14.15 -9.44
CA ILE A 206 13.04 -15.09 -9.79
C ILE A 206 14.34 -14.70 -9.08
N PRO A 207 14.97 -15.62 -8.34
CA PRO A 207 16.24 -15.36 -7.67
C PRO A 207 17.32 -14.89 -8.65
N LYS A 208 18.16 -13.94 -8.23
CA LYS A 208 19.27 -13.35 -9.01
C LYS A 208 18.86 -12.37 -10.11
N ILE A 209 17.58 -12.20 -10.42
CA ILE A 209 17.13 -11.12 -11.31
C ILE A 209 16.75 -9.93 -10.42
N THR A 210 17.60 -8.92 -10.40
CA THR A 210 17.32 -7.68 -9.66
C THR A 210 16.60 -6.69 -10.56
N LEU A 211 15.34 -6.45 -10.30
CA LEU A 211 14.58 -5.36 -10.90
C LEU A 211 14.59 -4.18 -9.93
N GLY A 212 14.96 -3.00 -10.41
CA GLY A 212 14.90 -1.76 -9.66
C GLY A 212 13.45 -1.31 -9.43
N VAL A 213 12.69 -2.09 -8.66
CA VAL A 213 11.29 -1.78 -8.35
C VAL A 213 11.24 -0.83 -7.16
N ASN A 214 10.60 0.34 -7.36
CA ASN A 214 10.25 1.23 -6.27
C ASN A 214 8.74 1.17 -5.98
N TYR A 215 8.35 1.62 -4.79
CA TYR A 215 6.92 1.58 -4.40
C TYR A 215 6.02 2.41 -5.31
N VAL A 216 6.47 3.53 -5.86
CA VAL A 216 5.64 4.38 -6.73
C VAL A 216 5.22 3.60 -7.98
N SER A 217 6.18 2.97 -8.67
CA SER A 217 5.91 2.19 -9.88
C SER A 217 5.02 0.97 -9.57
N TRP A 218 5.26 0.32 -8.43
CA TRP A 218 4.44 -0.81 -8.01
C TRP A 218 3.00 -0.40 -7.64
N PHE A 219 2.81 0.75 -6.98
CA PHE A 219 1.48 1.29 -6.68
C PHE A 219 0.68 1.60 -7.95
N VAL A 220 1.35 2.04 -9.02
CA VAL A 220 0.73 2.23 -10.34
C VAL A 220 0.24 0.89 -10.90
N VAL A 221 1.01 -0.18 -10.79
CA VAL A 221 0.56 -1.52 -11.21
C VAL A 221 -0.66 -1.98 -10.41
N LEU A 222 -0.62 -1.86 -9.08
CA LEU A 222 -1.76 -2.18 -8.22
C LEU A 222 -3.00 -1.33 -8.53
N TYR A 223 -2.78 -0.08 -8.91
CA TYR A 223 -3.85 0.82 -9.35
C TYR A 223 -4.51 0.34 -10.64
N PHE A 224 -3.73 -0.12 -11.64
CA PHE A 224 -4.30 -0.71 -12.85
C PHE A 224 -5.10 -1.98 -12.54
N ILE A 225 -4.65 -2.84 -11.64
CA ILE A 225 -5.40 -4.03 -11.22
C ILE A 225 -6.71 -3.61 -10.55
N ALA A 226 -6.66 -2.73 -9.57
CA ALA A 226 -7.83 -2.30 -8.79
C ALA A 226 -8.85 -1.54 -9.66
N SER A 227 -8.39 -0.65 -10.55
CA SER A 227 -9.24 0.08 -11.48
C SER A 227 -9.88 -0.83 -12.52
N TYR A 228 -9.16 -1.84 -13.03
CA TYR A 228 -9.73 -2.84 -13.92
C TYR A 228 -10.88 -3.59 -13.24
N ILE A 229 -10.68 -4.08 -12.01
CA ILE A 229 -11.71 -4.77 -11.22
C ILE A 229 -12.93 -3.86 -11.01
N ARG A 230 -12.71 -2.56 -10.81
CA ARG A 230 -13.79 -1.59 -10.58
C ARG A 230 -14.59 -1.27 -11.84
N LEU A 231 -13.91 -1.15 -12.99
CA LEU A 231 -14.50 -0.67 -14.24
C LEU A 231 -15.12 -1.82 -15.06
N TYR A 232 -14.42 -2.97 -15.13
CA TYR A 232 -14.78 -4.07 -16.03
C TYR A 232 -15.17 -5.36 -15.32
N ARG A 233 -15.06 -5.42 -13.99
CA ARG A 233 -15.15 -6.63 -13.17
C ARG A 233 -13.99 -7.60 -13.45
N PHE A 234 -13.88 -8.65 -12.65
CA PHE A 234 -12.86 -9.66 -12.86
C PHE A 234 -13.19 -10.52 -14.09
N PRO A 235 -12.21 -10.87 -14.95
CA PRO A 235 -12.48 -11.56 -16.22
C PRO A 235 -13.16 -12.91 -16.06
N ILE A 236 -12.92 -13.59 -14.93
CA ILE A 236 -13.45 -14.92 -14.62
C ILE A 236 -14.55 -14.77 -13.57
N LYS A 237 -15.70 -15.37 -13.80
CA LYS A 237 -16.82 -15.39 -12.83
C LYS A 237 -16.53 -16.43 -11.75
N ILE A 238 -16.02 -15.97 -10.61
CA ILE A 238 -15.76 -16.79 -9.43
C ILE A 238 -16.73 -16.34 -8.33
N SER A 239 -17.37 -17.31 -7.66
CA SER A 239 -18.28 -17.02 -6.54
C SER A 239 -17.49 -16.45 -5.35
N ASN A 240 -18.13 -15.64 -4.48
CA ASN A 240 -17.46 -15.07 -3.32
C ASN A 240 -16.96 -16.15 -2.35
N ARG A 241 -17.69 -17.27 -2.21
CA ARG A 241 -17.23 -18.42 -1.43
C ARG A 241 -15.94 -19.00 -1.98
N ASN A 242 -15.81 -19.12 -3.29
CA ASN A 242 -14.58 -19.63 -3.91
C ASN A 242 -13.42 -18.62 -3.77
N TRP A 243 -13.67 -17.31 -3.80
CA TRP A 243 -12.65 -16.32 -3.43
C TRP A 243 -12.18 -16.48 -1.99
N GLY A 244 -13.08 -16.82 -1.06
CA GLY A 244 -12.72 -17.18 0.32
C GLY A 244 -11.79 -18.40 0.38
N TRP A 245 -12.10 -19.47 -0.34
CA TRP A 245 -11.22 -20.66 -0.42
C TRP A 245 -9.89 -20.36 -1.09
N LEU A 246 -9.85 -19.56 -2.17
CA LEU A 246 -8.61 -19.13 -2.82
C LEU A 246 -7.77 -18.26 -1.88
N THR A 247 -8.39 -17.43 -1.07
CA THR A 247 -7.70 -16.64 -0.05
C THR A 247 -7.07 -17.55 0.99
N LEU A 248 -7.82 -18.49 1.54
CA LEU A 248 -7.30 -19.46 2.51
C LEU A 248 -6.15 -20.28 1.92
N LEU A 249 -6.31 -20.79 0.70
CA LEU A 249 -5.28 -21.54 -0.01
C LEU A 249 -4.01 -20.70 -0.23
N SER A 250 -4.15 -19.45 -0.67
CA SER A 250 -3.01 -18.55 -0.88
C SER A 250 -2.28 -18.23 0.43
N ILE A 251 -3.01 -18.07 1.54
CA ILE A 251 -2.45 -17.92 2.89
C ILE A 251 -1.64 -19.16 3.27
N LEU A 252 -2.22 -20.35 3.13
CA LEU A 252 -1.55 -21.61 3.48
C LEU A 252 -0.29 -21.84 2.63
N ILE A 253 -0.34 -21.57 1.32
CA ILE A 253 0.83 -21.68 0.45
C ILE A 253 1.90 -20.65 0.83
N SER A 254 1.52 -19.41 1.16
CA SER A 254 2.46 -18.39 1.63
C SER A 254 3.14 -18.82 2.95
N MET A 255 2.38 -19.33 3.91
CA MET A 255 2.91 -19.85 5.16
C MET A 255 3.86 -21.04 4.94
N ALA A 256 3.44 -22.00 4.10
CA ALA A 256 4.26 -23.15 3.74
C ALA A 256 5.57 -22.72 3.04
N SER A 257 5.53 -21.69 2.18
CA SER A 257 6.72 -21.16 1.51
C SER A 257 7.72 -20.58 2.50
N VAL A 258 7.24 -19.86 3.53
CA VAL A 258 8.11 -19.29 4.59
C VAL A 258 8.74 -20.39 5.44
N VAL A 259 7.98 -21.40 5.86
CA VAL A 259 8.51 -22.54 6.62
C VAL A 259 9.51 -23.33 5.77
N PHE A 260 9.23 -23.55 4.49
CA PHE A 260 10.15 -24.20 3.56
C PHE A 260 11.46 -23.41 3.39
N MET A 261 11.39 -22.08 3.26
CA MET A 261 12.58 -21.23 3.15
C MET A 261 13.36 -21.19 4.47
N ALA A 262 12.70 -21.24 5.64
CA ALA A 262 13.34 -21.38 6.93
C ALA A 262 14.09 -22.71 7.03
N TRP A 263 13.47 -23.82 6.60
CA TRP A 263 14.16 -25.11 6.51
C TRP A 263 15.35 -25.06 5.54
N LEU A 264 15.16 -24.47 4.37
CA LEU A 264 16.23 -24.35 3.37
C LEU A 264 17.43 -23.55 3.90
N SER A 265 17.19 -22.53 4.73
CA SER A 265 18.25 -21.74 5.36
C SER A 265 19.12 -22.57 6.33
N THR A 266 18.59 -23.60 6.96
CA THR A 266 19.35 -24.52 7.83
C THR A 266 20.15 -25.55 7.02
N VAL A 267 19.65 -25.96 5.86
CA VAL A 267 20.36 -26.91 4.98
C VAL A 267 21.55 -26.23 4.28
N PHE A 268 21.41 -24.97 3.88
CA PHE A 268 22.43 -24.21 3.16
C PHE A 268 22.99 -23.08 4.02
N VAL A 269 23.56 -23.40 5.17
CA VAL A 269 24.06 -22.43 6.18
C VAL A 269 25.01 -21.39 5.61
N ASN A 270 25.83 -21.75 4.63
CA ASN A 270 26.77 -20.83 3.97
C ASN A 270 26.12 -19.89 2.93
N LYS A 271 24.83 -20.05 2.63
CA LYS A 271 24.07 -19.19 1.73
C LYS A 271 23.09 -18.40 2.57
N ASN A 272 23.21 -17.08 2.54
CA ASN A 272 22.26 -16.19 3.22
C ASN A 272 20.89 -16.26 2.53
N ILE A 273 20.08 -17.29 2.84
CA ILE A 273 18.78 -17.54 2.22
C ILE A 273 17.72 -16.70 2.95
N PRO A 274 17.03 -15.78 2.27
CA PRO A 274 15.98 -14.97 2.89
C PRO A 274 14.73 -15.82 3.17
N VAL A 275 14.34 -15.94 4.43
CA VAL A 275 13.18 -16.75 4.85
C VAL A 275 11.88 -16.24 4.24
N PHE A 276 11.74 -14.94 4.06
CA PHE A 276 10.54 -14.33 3.48
C PHE A 276 10.53 -14.24 1.95
N TRP A 277 11.43 -14.92 1.22
CA TRP A 277 11.67 -14.70 -0.21
C TRP A 277 10.39 -14.43 -1.02
N PHE A 278 9.40 -15.31 -0.96
CA PHE A 278 8.19 -15.20 -1.78
C PHE A 278 7.20 -14.12 -1.34
N VAL A 279 7.43 -13.49 -0.17
CA VAL A 279 6.61 -12.43 0.42
C VAL A 279 7.45 -11.24 0.89
N ALA A 280 8.76 -11.24 0.60
CA ALA A 280 9.72 -10.24 1.09
C ALA A 280 9.45 -8.85 0.51
N ASP A 281 8.99 -8.78 -0.72
CA ASP A 281 8.61 -7.54 -1.39
C ASP A 281 7.16 -7.56 -1.88
N SER A 282 6.58 -6.37 -2.00
CA SER A 282 5.17 -6.22 -2.37
C SER A 282 4.87 -6.78 -3.78
N ASN A 283 5.85 -6.72 -4.69
CA ASN A 283 5.73 -7.26 -6.03
C ASN A 283 5.93 -8.79 -6.12
N HIS A 284 6.41 -9.43 -5.05
CA HIS A 284 6.58 -10.89 -5.06
C HIS A 284 5.25 -11.61 -5.18
N ILE A 285 5.29 -12.74 -5.90
CA ILE A 285 4.07 -13.40 -6.41
C ILE A 285 3.09 -13.80 -5.30
N MET A 286 3.57 -14.31 -4.16
CA MET A 286 2.68 -14.75 -3.08
C MET A 286 2.06 -13.57 -2.35
N ALA A 287 2.82 -12.47 -2.14
CA ALA A 287 2.29 -11.24 -1.57
C ALA A 287 1.17 -10.64 -2.45
N LEU A 288 1.35 -10.68 -3.78
CA LEU A 288 0.35 -10.19 -4.72
C LEU A 288 -0.88 -11.10 -4.80
N VAL A 289 -0.69 -12.42 -4.97
CA VAL A 289 -1.80 -13.38 -5.11
C VAL A 289 -2.68 -13.38 -3.87
N THR A 290 -2.07 -13.39 -2.67
CA THR A 290 -2.83 -13.34 -1.42
C THR A 290 -3.60 -12.01 -1.28
N ALA A 291 -2.98 -10.89 -1.67
CA ALA A 291 -3.66 -9.60 -1.66
C ALA A 291 -4.83 -9.56 -2.65
N LEU A 292 -4.65 -10.09 -3.86
CA LEU A 292 -5.71 -10.11 -4.87
C LEU A 292 -6.90 -11.00 -4.44
N CYS A 293 -6.62 -12.22 -3.98
CA CYS A 293 -7.67 -13.15 -3.55
C CYS A 293 -8.46 -12.58 -2.36
N SER A 294 -7.76 -12.08 -1.34
CA SER A 294 -8.39 -11.50 -0.16
C SER A 294 -9.16 -10.20 -0.49
N PHE A 295 -8.63 -9.35 -1.37
CA PHE A 295 -9.34 -8.17 -1.83
C PHE A 295 -10.66 -8.54 -2.54
N MET A 296 -10.62 -9.54 -3.43
CA MET A 296 -11.82 -10.00 -4.15
C MET A 296 -12.85 -10.60 -3.20
N PHE A 297 -12.41 -11.35 -2.19
CA PHE A 297 -13.29 -11.90 -1.15
C PHE A 297 -13.97 -10.79 -0.34
N PHE A 298 -13.19 -9.87 0.24
CA PHE A 298 -13.73 -8.82 1.09
C PHE A 298 -14.56 -7.80 0.32
N LYS A 299 -14.23 -7.52 -0.94
CA LYS A 299 -14.97 -6.59 -1.79
C LYS A 299 -16.45 -6.99 -1.95
N ASP A 300 -16.72 -8.29 -2.09
CA ASP A 300 -18.06 -8.82 -2.30
C ASP A 300 -18.64 -9.47 -1.03
N LEU A 301 -17.98 -9.31 0.12
CA LEU A 301 -18.47 -9.82 1.40
C LEU A 301 -19.69 -9.02 1.87
N ASN A 302 -20.79 -9.70 2.13
CA ASN A 302 -22.02 -9.05 2.58
C ASN A 302 -21.95 -8.80 4.10
N ILE A 303 -21.57 -7.60 4.49
CA ILE A 303 -21.55 -7.14 5.88
C ILE A 303 -22.55 -6.00 6.04
N ARG A 304 -23.38 -6.10 7.09
CA ARG A 304 -24.29 -5.03 7.47
C ARG A 304 -23.48 -3.76 7.79
N TYR A 305 -24.02 -2.61 7.41
CA TYR A 305 -23.42 -1.31 7.75
C TYR A 305 -23.13 -1.20 9.26
N SER A 306 -21.92 -0.83 9.59
CA SER A 306 -21.45 -0.63 10.96
C SER A 306 -20.71 0.70 11.08
N LYS A 307 -21.28 1.62 11.88
CA LYS A 307 -20.65 2.91 12.16
C LYS A 307 -19.28 2.75 12.85
N VAL A 308 -19.15 1.76 13.72
CA VAL A 308 -17.90 1.48 14.46
C VAL A 308 -16.80 1.00 13.51
N ILE A 309 -17.10 0.01 12.65
CA ILE A 309 -16.14 -0.48 11.64
C ILE A 309 -15.70 0.67 10.73
N ASN A 310 -16.66 1.49 10.28
CA ASN A 310 -16.36 2.60 9.38
C ASN A 310 -15.52 3.70 10.04
N LEU A 311 -15.70 3.94 11.35
CA LEU A 311 -14.91 4.89 12.12
C LEU A 311 -13.46 4.40 12.30
N ILE A 312 -13.30 3.14 12.76
CA ILE A 312 -11.97 2.53 12.95
C ILE A 312 -11.24 2.40 11.61
N GLY A 313 -11.93 1.93 10.55
CA GLY A 313 -11.35 1.84 9.21
C GLY A 313 -10.88 3.19 8.65
N ALA A 314 -11.58 4.27 8.98
CA ALA A 314 -11.15 5.63 8.62
C ALA A 314 -9.85 6.07 9.30
N SER A 315 -9.53 5.53 10.48
CA SER A 315 -8.37 5.90 11.29
C SER A 315 -7.12 5.07 10.98
N THR A 316 -7.22 4.05 10.10
CA THR A 316 -6.11 3.12 9.83
C THR A 316 -4.87 3.80 9.26
N PHE A 317 -5.02 4.86 8.47
CA PHE A 317 -3.87 5.60 7.97
C PHE A 317 -3.14 6.34 9.10
N GLY A 318 -3.87 6.93 10.05
CA GLY A 318 -3.28 7.50 11.26
C GLY A 318 -2.49 6.47 12.09
N VAL A 319 -3.01 5.23 12.22
CA VAL A 319 -2.27 4.13 12.87
C VAL A 319 -0.95 3.86 12.16
N LEU A 320 -0.94 3.84 10.81
CA LEU A 320 0.30 3.69 10.04
C LEU A 320 1.29 4.83 10.32
N LEU A 321 0.82 6.06 10.37
CA LEU A 321 1.66 7.24 10.63
C LEU A 321 2.26 7.20 12.04
N ILE A 322 1.53 6.68 13.02
CA ILE A 322 2.02 6.58 14.40
C ILE A 322 3.17 5.58 14.51
N HIS A 323 3.05 4.37 13.95
CA HIS A 323 4.02 3.31 14.23
C HIS A 323 5.11 3.12 13.16
N ALA A 324 4.96 3.66 11.96
CA ALA A 324 5.84 3.31 10.85
C ALA A 324 6.39 4.49 10.04
N ASN A 325 5.94 5.72 10.30
CA ASN A 325 6.33 6.86 9.47
C ASN A 325 7.73 7.40 9.80
N SER A 326 8.17 7.35 11.05
CA SER A 326 9.51 7.81 11.45
C SER A 326 10.41 6.65 11.86
N ASP A 327 11.73 6.81 11.63
CA ASP A 327 12.71 5.81 12.04
C ASP A 327 12.77 5.65 13.56
N ILE A 328 12.51 6.74 14.30
CA ILE A 328 12.43 6.74 15.76
C ILE A 328 11.28 5.86 16.24
N MET A 329 10.09 5.98 15.63
CA MET A 329 8.95 5.13 15.99
C MET A 329 9.18 3.67 15.67
N ARG A 330 9.86 3.37 14.55
CA ARG A 330 10.21 1.98 14.20
C ARG A 330 11.19 1.36 15.20
N GLN A 331 12.09 2.16 15.77
CA GLN A 331 13.02 1.68 16.81
C GLN A 331 12.36 1.49 18.17
N TRP A 332 11.25 2.19 18.42
CA TRP A 332 10.52 2.08 19.68
C TRP A 332 9.59 0.85 19.74
N LEU A 333 9.20 0.30 18.58
CA LEU A 333 8.45 -0.95 18.50
C LEU A 333 9.33 -2.17 18.73
#